data_2c933889a0bd51411f0c5aed3e31bc0e
#
_entry.id   2c933889a0bd51411f0c5aed3e31bc0e
#
_cell.length_a   1.000
_cell.length_b   1.000
_cell.length_c   1.000
_cell.angle_alpha   90.00
_cell.angle_beta   90.00
_cell.angle_gamma   90.00
#
_symmetry.space_group_name_H-M   'P 1'
#
loop_
_entity.id
_entity.type
_entity.pdbx_description
1 polymer ?
#
loop_
_entity_poly.entity_id
_entity_poly.type
_entity_poly.pdbx_seq_one_letter_code
_entity_poly.pdbx_strand_id
1 'polypeptide(L)'
;NRGKITSDTLETAYADAQKWCFADAKAYAQSIGILHIAPNSAKVADILSDLNRRLDAADRRILRQCDDAYADVIADASALVATGSITYREAVGRALRDFADKGISSFVDRSGRTWQMGTYAEMAVLTAITQATVSGYTDTMQSYGYDLAMISSHMDACPLCEAWQGVVVSVSGTNHRYPSLDDAYAAGVFHPRCLHHISIYHEGITHGTLRSRPQAVQQPSEGYTARSRQRYCERQIRRYK
;
A
#
# COMPACT_ATOMS: atom_id res chain seq x y z
N ASN A 1 3.33 21.59 -3.80
CA ASN A 1 3.70 20.66 -4.90
C ASN A 1 3.33 19.19 -4.66
N ARG A 2 3.21 18.71 -3.39
CA ARG A 2 2.82 17.32 -3.08
C ARG A 2 1.48 16.92 -3.71
N GLY A 3 0.44 17.73 -3.56
CA GLY A 3 -0.90 17.38 -4.02
C GLY A 3 -1.02 17.29 -5.55
N LYS A 4 -0.29 18.14 -6.29
CA LYS A 4 -0.37 18.17 -7.74
C LYS A 4 0.32 16.96 -8.40
N ILE A 5 1.52 16.60 -7.91
CA ILE A 5 2.25 15.42 -8.41
C ILE A 5 1.47 14.15 -8.11
N THR A 6 0.86 14.06 -6.93
CA THR A 6 0.10 12.88 -6.50
C THR A 6 -1.20 12.74 -7.31
N SER A 7 -1.90 13.83 -7.62
CA SER A 7 -3.11 13.82 -8.46
C SER A 7 -2.80 13.32 -9.86
N ASP A 8 -1.80 13.91 -10.52
CA ASP A 8 -1.40 13.52 -11.87
C ASP A 8 -1.00 12.02 -11.93
N THR A 9 -0.31 11.53 -10.89
CA THR A 9 0.09 10.12 -10.80
C THR A 9 -1.11 9.18 -10.67
N LEU A 10 -2.08 9.53 -9.83
CA LEU A 10 -3.29 8.72 -9.63
C LEU A 10 -4.19 8.75 -10.86
N GLU A 11 -4.35 9.90 -11.49
CA GLU A 11 -5.12 10.04 -12.73
C GLU A 11 -4.49 9.22 -13.86
N THR A 12 -3.15 9.23 -13.98
CA THR A 12 -2.43 8.41 -14.94
C THR A 12 -2.62 6.93 -14.67
N ALA A 13 -2.48 6.47 -13.42
CA ALA A 13 -2.69 5.07 -13.04
C ALA A 13 -4.13 4.61 -13.34
N TYR A 14 -5.11 5.46 -13.07
CA TYR A 14 -6.51 5.17 -13.36
C TYR A 14 -6.75 5.05 -14.89
N ALA A 15 -6.23 5.99 -15.68
CA ALA A 15 -6.35 5.97 -17.13
C ALA A 15 -5.64 4.76 -17.77
N ASP A 16 -4.48 4.36 -17.25
CA ASP A 16 -3.76 3.19 -17.74
C ASP A 16 -4.51 1.89 -17.39
N ALA A 17 -5.11 1.80 -16.20
CA ALA A 17 -5.96 0.68 -15.84
C ALA A 17 -7.18 0.55 -16.79
N GLN A 18 -7.79 1.66 -17.18
CA GLN A 18 -8.86 1.66 -18.18
C GLN A 18 -8.39 1.13 -19.55
N LYS A 19 -7.19 1.51 -19.99
CA LYS A 19 -6.59 1.00 -21.24
C LYS A 19 -6.32 -0.50 -21.17
N TRP A 20 -5.79 -0.99 -20.06
CA TRP A 20 -5.54 -2.43 -19.86
C TRP A 20 -6.84 -3.23 -19.85
N CYS A 21 -7.86 -2.78 -19.12
CA CYS A 21 -9.17 -3.41 -19.14
C CYS A 21 -9.78 -3.43 -20.55
N PHE A 22 -9.64 -2.34 -21.30
CA PHE A 22 -10.09 -2.29 -22.70
C PHE A 22 -9.34 -3.30 -23.59
N ALA A 23 -8.02 -3.44 -23.42
CA ALA A 23 -7.23 -4.41 -24.16
C ALA A 23 -7.66 -5.85 -23.84
N ASP A 24 -7.88 -6.17 -22.55
CA ASP A 24 -8.39 -7.48 -22.12
C ASP A 24 -9.79 -7.74 -22.68
N ALA A 25 -10.70 -6.78 -22.59
CA ALA A 25 -12.05 -6.91 -23.12
C ALA A 25 -12.05 -7.13 -24.65
N LYS A 26 -11.18 -6.42 -25.36
CA LYS A 26 -11.03 -6.56 -26.83
C LYS A 26 -10.47 -7.94 -27.23
N ALA A 27 -9.61 -8.54 -26.40
CA ALA A 27 -9.07 -9.87 -26.65
C ALA A 27 -10.16 -10.96 -26.64
N TYR A 28 -11.26 -10.74 -25.91
CA TYR A 28 -12.36 -11.67 -25.75
C TYR A 28 -13.56 -11.40 -26.70
N ALA A 29 -13.71 -10.15 -27.16
CA ALA A 29 -14.83 -9.75 -28.01
C ALA A 29 -14.36 -9.38 -29.42
N GLN A 30 -14.86 -10.07 -30.43
CA GLN A 30 -14.52 -9.81 -31.84
C GLN A 30 -14.99 -8.43 -32.36
N SER A 31 -15.81 -7.70 -31.62
CA SER A 31 -16.22 -6.34 -31.97
C SER A 31 -16.75 -5.55 -30.78
N ILE A 32 -15.85 -4.93 -30.01
CA ILE A 32 -16.23 -3.89 -29.05
C ILE A 32 -15.91 -2.54 -29.67
N GLY A 33 -16.94 -1.69 -29.81
CA GLY A 33 -16.76 -0.28 -30.18
C GLY A 33 -15.88 0.42 -29.12
N ILE A 34 -15.04 1.35 -29.55
CA ILE A 34 -14.21 2.15 -28.63
C ILE A 34 -15.15 3.03 -27.81
N LEU A 35 -15.42 2.63 -26.57
CA LEU A 35 -16.08 3.48 -25.59
C LEU A 35 -14.98 4.21 -24.81
N HIS A 36 -14.90 5.52 -25.01
CA HIS A 36 -14.00 6.36 -24.20
C HIS A 36 -14.73 6.69 -22.91
N ILE A 37 -14.32 6.03 -21.80
CA ILE A 37 -14.87 6.33 -20.49
C ILE A 37 -13.95 7.35 -19.85
N ALA A 38 -14.53 8.51 -19.50
CA ALA A 38 -13.80 9.51 -18.73
C ALA A 38 -13.39 8.93 -17.37
N PRO A 39 -12.20 9.27 -16.85
CA PRO A 39 -11.82 8.89 -15.50
C PRO A 39 -12.91 9.27 -14.50
N ASN A 40 -13.21 8.37 -13.54
CA ASN A 40 -14.12 8.70 -12.45
C ASN A 40 -13.39 9.66 -11.49
N SER A 41 -13.48 10.94 -11.78
CA SER A 41 -12.80 12.01 -11.03
C SER A 41 -13.21 12.03 -9.55
N ALA A 42 -14.43 11.61 -9.21
CA ALA A 42 -14.88 11.52 -7.82
C ALA A 42 -14.12 10.44 -7.06
N LYS A 43 -13.96 9.23 -7.61
CA LYS A 43 -13.18 8.16 -6.97
C LYS A 43 -11.71 8.52 -6.84
N VAL A 44 -11.11 9.14 -7.85
CA VAL A 44 -9.72 9.61 -7.78
C VAL A 44 -9.57 10.69 -6.70
N ALA A 45 -10.54 11.61 -6.59
CA ALA A 45 -10.56 12.65 -5.56
C ALA A 45 -10.69 12.05 -4.13
N ASP A 46 -11.52 11.02 -3.95
CA ASP A 46 -11.66 10.32 -2.66
C ASP A 46 -10.38 9.62 -2.24
N ILE A 47 -9.72 8.91 -3.18
CA ILE A 47 -8.43 8.26 -2.93
C ILE A 47 -7.35 9.29 -2.59
N LEU A 48 -7.30 10.41 -3.31
CA LEU A 48 -6.37 11.50 -3.03
C LEU A 48 -6.65 12.14 -1.66
N SER A 49 -7.92 12.35 -1.31
CA SER A 49 -8.32 12.89 -0.01
C SER A 49 -7.91 11.97 1.13
N ASP A 50 -8.11 10.64 0.98
CA ASP A 50 -7.67 9.66 1.98
C ASP A 50 -6.15 9.64 2.13
N LEU A 51 -5.41 9.69 1.01
CA LEU A 51 -3.96 9.78 1.02
C LEU A 51 -3.48 11.04 1.76
N ASN A 52 -4.02 12.21 1.42
CA ASN A 52 -3.64 13.47 2.06
C ASN A 52 -3.93 13.43 3.57
N ARG A 53 -5.10 12.93 3.97
CA ARG A 53 -5.46 12.78 5.39
C ARG A 53 -4.49 11.87 6.16
N ARG A 54 -4.00 10.78 5.54
CA ARG A 54 -3.00 9.87 6.13
C ARG A 54 -1.64 10.57 6.26
N LEU A 55 -1.23 11.33 5.24
CA LEU A 55 0.02 12.09 5.26
C LEU A 55 -0.03 13.19 6.32
N ASP A 56 -1.12 13.94 6.42
CA ASP A 56 -1.30 14.98 7.45
C ASP A 56 -1.32 14.40 8.87
N ALA A 57 -1.91 13.21 9.05
CA ALA A 57 -1.91 12.54 10.34
C ALA A 57 -0.49 12.06 10.73
N ALA A 58 0.32 11.65 9.74
CA ALA A 58 1.72 11.31 9.94
C ALA A 58 2.54 12.55 10.29
N ASP A 59 2.39 13.65 9.55
CA ASP A 59 3.09 14.91 9.78
C ASP A 59 2.83 15.43 11.21
N ARG A 60 1.56 15.41 11.67
CA ARG A 60 1.21 15.81 13.04
C ARG A 60 1.82 14.92 14.13
N ARG A 61 1.99 13.61 13.87
CA ARG A 61 2.64 12.69 14.81
C ARG A 61 4.15 12.90 14.86
N ILE A 62 4.74 13.15 13.71
CA ILE A 62 6.17 13.47 13.58
C ILE A 62 6.49 14.73 14.37
N LEU A 63 5.70 15.81 14.22
CA LEU A 63 5.87 17.04 14.96
C LEU A 63 5.80 16.83 16.47
N ARG A 64 4.78 16.08 16.96
CA ARG A 64 4.68 15.75 18.40
C ARG A 64 5.86 14.92 18.89
N GLN A 65 6.27 13.91 18.14
CA GLN A 65 7.39 13.06 18.53
C GLN A 65 8.72 13.83 18.52
N CYS A 66 8.87 14.82 17.64
CA CYS A 66 10.02 15.71 17.68
C CYS A 66 10.01 16.56 18.96
N ASP A 67 8.86 17.10 19.36
CA ASP A 67 8.72 17.91 20.56
C ASP A 67 8.99 17.04 21.82
N ASP A 68 8.43 15.85 21.91
CA ASP A 68 8.63 14.91 23.01
C ASP A 68 10.09 14.44 23.08
N ALA A 69 10.67 14.03 21.95
CA ALA A 69 12.07 13.60 21.88
C ALA A 69 13.04 14.74 22.19
N TYR A 70 12.71 15.98 21.81
CA TYR A 70 13.49 17.15 22.17
C TYR A 70 13.45 17.39 23.68
N ALA A 71 12.26 17.32 24.29
CA ALA A 71 12.09 17.51 25.73
C ALA A 71 12.86 16.46 26.52
N ASP A 72 12.77 15.18 26.13
CA ASP A 72 13.47 14.07 26.76
C ASP A 72 14.99 14.22 26.71
N VAL A 73 15.54 14.51 25.52
CA VAL A 73 16.99 14.66 25.32
C VAL A 73 17.53 15.85 26.12
N ILE A 74 16.81 16.97 26.17
CA ILE A 74 17.20 18.13 26.96
C ILE A 74 17.11 17.84 28.47
N ALA A 75 16.06 17.14 28.90
CA ALA A 75 15.90 16.76 30.30
C ALA A 75 17.06 15.84 30.77
N ASP A 76 17.36 14.81 29.98
CA ASP A 76 18.45 13.86 30.26
C ASP A 76 19.82 14.55 30.30
N ALA A 77 20.11 15.38 29.30
CA ALA A 77 21.36 16.14 29.25
C ALA A 77 21.49 17.11 30.45
N SER A 78 20.40 17.80 30.80
CA SER A 78 20.37 18.75 31.93
C SER A 78 20.53 18.04 33.27
N ALA A 79 19.91 16.87 33.47
CA ALA A 79 20.05 16.08 34.67
C ALA A 79 21.50 15.61 34.91
N LEU A 80 22.19 15.19 33.86
CA LEU A 80 23.60 14.76 33.95
C LEU A 80 24.54 15.90 34.28
N VAL A 81 24.28 17.13 33.80
CA VAL A 81 25.04 18.33 34.18
C VAL A 81 24.72 18.73 35.60
N ALA A 82 23.45 18.71 36.02
CA ALA A 82 23.01 19.08 37.36
C ALA A 82 23.58 18.12 38.45
N THR A 83 23.78 16.87 38.13
CA THR A 83 24.41 15.89 39.00
C THR A 83 25.95 15.94 39.02
N GLY A 84 26.53 16.79 38.17
CA GLY A 84 28.00 16.89 38.01
C GLY A 84 28.64 15.68 37.34
N SER A 85 27.83 14.79 36.75
CA SER A 85 28.29 13.55 36.12
C SER A 85 29.07 13.78 34.83
N ILE A 86 28.72 14.84 34.07
CA ILE A 86 29.38 15.25 32.84
C ILE A 86 29.47 16.79 32.74
N THR A 87 30.41 17.29 31.94
CA THR A 87 30.51 18.71 31.63
C THR A 87 29.37 19.11 30.67
N TYR A 88 29.04 20.43 30.65
CA TYR A 88 28.07 20.98 29.72
C TYR A 88 28.39 20.65 28.25
N ARG A 89 29.68 20.70 27.88
CA ARG A 89 30.12 20.37 26.50
C ARG A 89 29.87 18.91 26.15
N GLU A 90 30.12 18.01 27.09
CA GLU A 90 29.83 16.58 26.91
C GLU A 90 28.33 16.32 26.83
N ALA A 91 27.52 17.01 27.65
CA ALA A 91 26.07 16.92 27.62
C ALA A 91 25.51 17.37 26.28
N VAL A 92 26.00 18.50 25.74
CA VAL A 92 25.60 18.98 24.39
C VAL A 92 26.00 17.98 23.30
N GLY A 93 27.23 17.45 23.36
CA GLY A 93 27.69 16.44 22.41
C GLY A 93 26.86 15.16 22.47
N ARG A 94 26.42 14.73 23.67
CA ARG A 94 25.51 13.60 23.85
C ARG A 94 24.12 13.90 23.28
N ALA A 95 23.54 15.04 23.65
CA ALA A 95 22.24 15.47 23.15
C ALA A 95 22.19 15.51 21.61
N LEU A 96 23.25 16.00 20.97
CA LEU A 96 23.33 16.02 19.51
C LEU A 96 23.39 14.61 18.90
N ARG A 97 24.08 13.67 19.52
CA ARG A 97 24.08 12.27 19.10
C ARG A 97 22.71 11.64 19.29
N ASP A 98 22.09 11.85 20.44
CA ASP A 98 20.78 11.30 20.77
C ASP A 98 19.69 11.87 19.83
N PHE A 99 19.78 13.13 19.42
CA PHE A 99 18.94 13.71 18.35
C PHE A 99 19.19 13.09 16.98
N ALA A 100 20.44 12.79 16.65
CA ALA A 100 20.78 12.12 15.40
C ALA A 100 20.28 10.66 15.40
N ASP A 101 20.45 9.96 16.53
CA ASP A 101 20.05 8.57 16.70
C ASP A 101 18.52 8.38 16.81
N LYS A 102 17.86 9.28 17.55
CA LYS A 102 16.38 9.33 17.66
C LYS A 102 15.73 9.99 16.44
N GLY A 103 16.50 10.54 15.60
CA GLY A 103 16.25 11.22 14.33
C GLY A 103 14.82 11.63 14.03
N ILE A 104 14.63 12.91 13.76
CA ILE A 104 13.40 13.54 13.19
C ILE A 104 12.84 12.79 11.96
N SER A 105 13.50 11.72 11.53
CA SER A 105 13.20 10.88 10.37
C SER A 105 12.20 9.74 10.62
N SER A 106 11.73 9.53 11.86
CA SER A 106 10.82 8.43 12.18
C SER A 106 9.70 8.84 13.14
N PHE A 107 8.59 8.09 13.12
CA PHE A 107 7.51 8.23 14.11
C PHE A 107 7.01 6.84 14.54
N VAL A 108 6.36 6.78 15.70
CA VAL A 108 5.74 5.56 16.19
C VAL A 108 4.23 5.60 15.94
N ASP A 109 3.69 4.58 15.29
CA ASP A 109 2.24 4.47 15.05
C ASP A 109 1.49 4.04 16.32
N ARG A 110 0.15 4.02 16.28
CA ARG A 110 -0.69 3.60 17.42
C ARG A 110 -0.44 2.17 17.89
N SER A 111 0.13 1.32 17.03
CA SER A 111 0.47 -0.07 17.35
C SER A 111 1.89 -0.24 17.89
N GLY A 112 2.60 0.88 18.15
CA GLY A 112 3.98 0.88 18.68
C GLY A 112 5.04 0.60 17.61
N ARG A 113 4.71 0.61 16.29
CA ARG A 113 5.69 0.41 15.23
C ARG A 113 6.36 1.71 14.85
N THR A 114 7.69 1.67 14.76
CA THR A 114 8.49 2.79 14.28
C THR A 114 8.50 2.83 12.75
N TRP A 115 8.12 3.96 12.19
CA TRP A 115 8.11 4.24 10.76
C TRP A 115 9.11 5.33 10.41
N GLN A 116 9.95 5.06 9.41
CA GLN A 116 10.73 6.13 8.77
C GLN A 116 9.84 6.90 7.81
N MET A 117 9.97 8.22 7.79
CA MET A 117 9.14 9.12 6.99
C MET A 117 9.08 8.75 5.51
N GLY A 118 10.27 8.53 4.89
CA GLY A 118 10.34 8.15 3.48
C GLY A 118 9.64 6.81 3.20
N THR A 119 9.82 5.83 4.10
CA THR A 119 9.17 4.51 3.97
C THR A 119 7.66 4.59 4.11
N TYR A 120 7.15 5.45 4.99
CA TYR A 120 5.70 5.63 5.14
C TYR A 120 5.09 6.33 3.91
N ALA A 121 5.72 7.40 3.44
CA ALA A 121 5.25 8.13 2.26
C ALA A 121 5.23 7.22 1.01
N GLU A 122 6.31 6.46 0.80
CA GLU A 122 6.37 5.48 -0.29
C GLU A 122 5.23 4.45 -0.19
N MET A 123 5.01 3.88 0.99
CA MET A 123 3.92 2.91 1.21
C MET A 123 2.55 3.53 0.93
N ALA A 124 2.29 4.75 1.40
CA ALA A 124 1.00 5.41 1.24
C ALA A 124 0.72 5.73 -0.24
N VAL A 125 1.72 6.24 -0.96
CA VAL A 125 1.59 6.54 -2.41
C VAL A 125 1.37 5.27 -3.22
N LEU A 126 2.17 4.22 -3.00
CA LEU A 126 2.00 2.94 -3.70
C LEU A 126 0.61 2.33 -3.43
N THR A 127 0.11 2.44 -2.20
CA THR A 127 -1.24 1.96 -1.86
C THR A 127 -2.30 2.73 -2.63
N ALA A 128 -2.20 4.06 -2.70
CA ALA A 128 -3.13 4.89 -3.44
C ALA A 128 -3.11 4.58 -4.95
N ILE A 129 -1.93 4.36 -5.54
CA ILE A 129 -1.79 3.95 -6.95
C ILE A 129 -2.47 2.59 -7.18
N THR A 130 -2.23 1.60 -6.31
CA THR A 130 -2.87 0.28 -6.43
C THR A 130 -4.40 0.39 -6.35
N GLN A 131 -4.92 1.18 -5.42
CA GLN A 131 -6.36 1.41 -5.30
C GLN A 131 -6.94 2.09 -6.55
N ALA A 132 -6.26 3.11 -7.09
CA ALA A 132 -6.67 3.78 -8.31
C ALA A 132 -6.68 2.82 -9.52
N THR A 133 -5.65 1.98 -9.62
CA THR A 133 -5.53 0.96 -10.68
C THR A 133 -6.68 -0.04 -10.62
N VAL A 134 -6.94 -0.63 -9.44
CA VAL A 134 -8.05 -1.59 -9.27
C VAL A 134 -9.39 -0.92 -9.56
N SER A 135 -9.63 0.29 -9.03
CA SER A 135 -10.87 1.02 -9.29
C SER A 135 -11.07 1.35 -10.77
N GLY A 136 -10.02 1.84 -11.46
CA GLY A 136 -10.11 2.15 -12.89
C GLY A 136 -10.40 0.91 -13.72
N TYR A 137 -9.79 -0.22 -13.37
CA TYR A 137 -10.02 -1.49 -14.03
C TYR A 137 -11.45 -1.99 -13.82
N THR A 138 -11.94 -2.00 -12.57
CA THR A 138 -13.31 -2.46 -12.24
C THR A 138 -14.38 -1.60 -12.88
N ASP A 139 -14.24 -0.27 -12.83
CA ASP A 139 -15.19 0.65 -13.44
C ASP A 139 -15.29 0.42 -14.96
N THR A 140 -14.13 0.20 -15.59
CA THR A 140 -14.07 -0.03 -17.03
C THR A 140 -14.70 -1.38 -17.40
N MET A 141 -14.33 -2.48 -16.70
CA MET A 141 -14.90 -3.80 -17.01
C MET A 141 -16.41 -3.84 -16.80
N GLN A 142 -16.93 -3.19 -15.74
CA GLN A 142 -18.37 -3.10 -15.50
C GLN A 142 -19.09 -2.33 -16.60
N SER A 143 -18.49 -1.26 -17.13
CA SER A 143 -19.07 -0.50 -18.24
C SER A 143 -19.18 -1.30 -19.54
N TYR A 144 -18.35 -2.33 -19.71
CA TYR A 144 -18.46 -3.31 -20.80
C TYR A 144 -19.34 -4.52 -20.46
N GLY A 145 -20.01 -4.53 -19.30
CA GLY A 145 -20.90 -5.61 -18.87
C GLY A 145 -20.19 -6.84 -18.29
N TYR A 146 -18.89 -6.73 -17.97
CA TYR A 146 -18.16 -7.79 -17.29
C TYR A 146 -18.28 -7.65 -15.79
N ASP A 147 -18.60 -8.73 -15.10
CA ASP A 147 -18.71 -8.78 -13.64
C ASP A 147 -17.63 -9.65 -12.99
N LEU A 148 -17.10 -10.63 -13.70
CA LEU A 148 -16.18 -11.58 -13.12
C LEU A 148 -14.73 -11.20 -13.41
N ALA A 149 -13.94 -11.11 -12.33
CA ALA A 149 -12.51 -10.84 -12.39
C ALA A 149 -11.72 -11.94 -11.65
N MET A 150 -10.48 -12.14 -12.04
CA MET A 150 -9.55 -13.05 -11.38
C MET A 150 -8.46 -12.23 -10.66
N ILE A 151 -8.16 -12.60 -9.43
CA ILE A 151 -7.04 -12.02 -8.67
C ILE A 151 -5.73 -12.66 -9.15
N SER A 152 -4.73 -11.83 -9.47
CA SER A 152 -3.43 -12.28 -9.97
C SER A 152 -2.67 -13.15 -8.96
N SER A 153 -1.68 -13.91 -9.44
CA SER A 153 -0.85 -14.79 -8.62
C SER A 153 0.61 -14.36 -8.67
N HIS A 154 1.28 -14.43 -7.51
CA HIS A 154 2.71 -14.12 -7.34
C HIS A 154 3.38 -15.18 -6.45
N MET A 155 4.63 -15.51 -6.74
CA MET A 155 5.40 -16.49 -5.95
C MET A 155 5.74 -15.99 -4.53
N ASP A 156 5.75 -14.69 -4.31
CA ASP A 156 6.09 -14.03 -3.05
C ASP A 156 4.88 -13.37 -2.37
N ALA A 157 3.67 -13.87 -2.65
CA ALA A 157 2.44 -13.38 -2.03
C ALA A 157 2.49 -13.51 -0.52
N CYS A 158 2.01 -12.49 0.18
CA CYS A 158 1.86 -12.56 1.63
C CYS A 158 0.73 -13.55 2.01
N PRO A 159 0.71 -14.08 3.24
CA PRO A 159 -0.29 -15.07 3.65
C PRO A 159 -1.75 -14.63 3.48
N LEU A 160 -2.04 -13.33 3.59
CA LEU A 160 -3.39 -12.79 3.37
C LEU A 160 -3.81 -12.93 1.90
N CYS A 161 -2.92 -12.53 0.98
CA CYS A 161 -3.21 -12.55 -0.44
C CYS A 161 -3.05 -13.95 -1.06
N GLU A 162 -2.19 -14.80 -0.50
CA GLU A 162 -1.94 -16.16 -1.01
C GLU A 162 -3.22 -17.01 -1.03
N ALA A 163 -4.08 -16.84 -0.03
CA ALA A 163 -5.39 -17.49 0.03
C ALA A 163 -6.27 -17.14 -1.18
N TRP A 164 -6.10 -15.94 -1.74
CA TRP A 164 -6.95 -15.38 -2.78
C TRP A 164 -6.32 -15.41 -4.18
N GLN A 165 -5.12 -15.92 -4.34
CA GLN A 165 -4.47 -16.03 -5.64
C GLN A 165 -5.26 -16.93 -6.58
N GLY A 166 -5.52 -16.44 -7.80
CA GLY A 166 -6.30 -17.16 -8.80
C GLY A 166 -7.79 -17.30 -8.46
N VAL A 167 -8.27 -16.66 -7.39
CA VAL A 167 -9.70 -16.66 -7.07
C VAL A 167 -10.45 -15.77 -8.02
N VAL A 168 -11.55 -16.30 -8.58
CA VAL A 168 -12.51 -15.54 -9.36
C VAL A 168 -13.45 -14.85 -8.39
N VAL A 169 -13.67 -13.55 -8.60
CA VAL A 169 -14.52 -12.69 -7.77
C VAL A 169 -15.58 -12.00 -8.62
N SER A 170 -16.76 -11.80 -8.04
CA SER A 170 -17.79 -10.92 -8.62
C SER A 170 -17.52 -9.48 -8.19
N VAL A 171 -17.32 -8.59 -9.15
CA VAL A 171 -17.03 -7.17 -8.88
C VAL A 171 -18.26 -6.44 -8.36
N SER A 172 -19.44 -6.76 -8.90
CA SER A 172 -20.73 -6.19 -8.44
C SER A 172 -21.25 -6.88 -7.17
N GLY A 173 -20.72 -8.06 -6.81
CA GLY A 173 -21.24 -8.90 -5.74
C GLY A 173 -22.58 -9.61 -6.06
N THR A 174 -23.10 -9.48 -7.28
CA THR A 174 -24.40 -10.06 -7.67
C THR A 174 -24.29 -11.52 -8.08
N ASN A 175 -23.13 -11.98 -8.50
CA ASN A 175 -22.91 -13.36 -8.86
C ASN A 175 -22.48 -14.18 -7.63
N HIS A 176 -23.45 -14.74 -6.91
CA HIS A 176 -23.23 -15.52 -5.69
C HIS A 176 -22.50 -16.86 -5.87
N ARG A 177 -22.19 -17.27 -7.11
CA ARG A 177 -21.33 -18.43 -7.36
C ARG A 177 -19.89 -18.20 -6.91
N TYR A 178 -19.45 -16.95 -6.95
CA TYR A 178 -18.11 -16.51 -6.59
C TYR A 178 -18.16 -15.56 -5.39
N PRO A 179 -17.08 -15.42 -4.59
CA PRO A 179 -16.98 -14.38 -3.58
C PRO A 179 -17.00 -13.00 -4.24
N SER A 180 -17.42 -11.98 -3.52
CA SER A 180 -17.38 -10.62 -4.02
C SER A 180 -15.95 -10.03 -3.94
N LEU A 181 -15.70 -8.98 -4.70
CA LEU A 181 -14.47 -8.21 -4.57
C LEU A 181 -14.37 -7.57 -3.18
N ASP A 182 -15.50 -7.17 -2.59
CA ASP A 182 -15.56 -6.63 -1.23
C ASP A 182 -15.15 -7.67 -0.17
N ASP A 183 -15.49 -8.97 -0.37
CA ASP A 183 -15.01 -10.04 0.50
C ASP A 183 -13.49 -10.16 0.45
N ALA A 184 -12.88 -9.98 -0.72
CA ALA A 184 -11.43 -9.98 -0.87
C ALA A 184 -10.78 -8.78 -0.13
N TYR A 185 -11.37 -7.58 -0.24
CA TYR A 185 -10.92 -6.41 0.53
C TYR A 185 -11.08 -6.63 2.04
N ALA A 186 -12.20 -7.18 2.49
CA ALA A 186 -12.44 -7.49 3.89
C ALA A 186 -11.45 -8.54 4.44
N ALA A 187 -11.01 -9.48 3.61
CA ALA A 187 -9.98 -10.45 3.94
C ALA A 187 -8.55 -9.87 3.94
N GLY A 188 -8.39 -8.61 3.55
CA GLY A 188 -7.10 -7.91 3.55
C GLY A 188 -6.30 -8.05 2.25
N VAL A 189 -6.92 -8.46 1.15
CA VAL A 189 -6.30 -8.38 -0.18
C VAL A 189 -6.19 -6.91 -0.60
N PHE A 190 -5.24 -6.58 -1.44
CA PHE A 190 -4.92 -5.20 -1.85
C PHE A 190 -4.52 -4.29 -0.68
N HIS A 191 -3.94 -4.88 0.38
CA HIS A 191 -3.37 -4.16 1.52
C HIS A 191 -2.21 -3.24 1.10
N PRO A 192 -1.74 -2.33 1.98
CA PRO A 192 -0.58 -1.50 1.70
C PRO A 192 0.62 -2.30 1.18
N ARG A 193 1.20 -1.86 0.06
CA ARG A 193 2.28 -2.54 -0.69
C ARG A 193 1.90 -3.89 -1.29
N CYS A 194 0.62 -4.15 -1.49
CA CYS A 194 0.17 -5.31 -2.25
C CYS A 194 0.56 -5.16 -3.73
N LEU A 195 0.99 -6.26 -4.35
CA LEU A 195 1.34 -6.32 -5.77
C LEU A 195 0.26 -6.99 -6.62
N HIS A 196 -0.83 -7.45 -5.99
CA HIS A 196 -1.91 -8.11 -6.70
C HIS A 196 -2.74 -7.09 -7.49
N HIS A 197 -3.19 -7.52 -8.64
CA HIS A 197 -4.12 -6.83 -9.53
C HIS A 197 -5.24 -7.79 -9.91
N ILE A 198 -6.20 -7.30 -10.65
CA ILE A 198 -7.31 -8.10 -11.19
C ILE A 198 -7.25 -8.10 -12.70
N SER A 199 -7.82 -9.13 -13.31
CA SER A 199 -8.04 -9.23 -14.75
C SER A 199 -9.42 -9.80 -15.03
N ILE A 200 -10.03 -9.46 -16.17
CA ILE A 200 -11.32 -10.03 -16.59
C ILE A 200 -11.22 -11.55 -16.61
N TYR A 201 -12.23 -12.20 -16.03
CA TYR A 201 -12.40 -13.64 -16.11
C TYR A 201 -13.52 -13.98 -17.08
N HIS A 202 -13.22 -14.86 -18.02
CA HIS A 202 -14.17 -15.45 -18.95
C HIS A 202 -14.23 -16.96 -18.75
N GLU A 203 -15.42 -17.46 -18.42
CA GLU A 203 -15.63 -18.89 -18.24
C GLU A 203 -15.36 -19.64 -19.56
N GLY A 204 -14.52 -20.66 -19.51
CA GLY A 204 -14.13 -21.46 -20.67
C GLY A 204 -13.04 -20.87 -21.56
N ILE A 205 -12.62 -19.62 -21.35
CA ILE A 205 -11.58 -18.93 -22.14
C ILE A 205 -10.35 -18.62 -21.28
N THR A 206 -10.57 -18.12 -20.06
CA THR A 206 -9.46 -17.79 -19.17
C THR A 206 -8.78 -19.05 -18.66
N HIS A 207 -7.48 -19.17 -18.91
CA HIS A 207 -6.66 -20.31 -18.49
C HIS A 207 -5.76 -19.92 -17.32
N GLY A 208 -5.37 -20.91 -16.52
CA GLY A 208 -4.47 -20.74 -15.38
C GLY A 208 -4.93 -21.50 -14.12
N THR A 209 -4.29 -21.24 -13.00
CA THR A 209 -4.70 -21.81 -11.71
C THR A 209 -5.90 -21.04 -11.18
N LEU A 210 -7.08 -21.44 -11.62
CA LEU A 210 -8.36 -20.80 -11.26
C LEU A 210 -8.95 -21.46 -10.02
N ARG A 211 -9.50 -20.64 -9.14
CA ARG A 211 -10.18 -21.05 -7.91
C ARG A 211 -11.53 -20.34 -7.80
N SER A 212 -12.55 -21.06 -7.43
CA SER A 212 -13.88 -20.49 -7.15
C SER A 212 -14.01 -19.96 -5.71
N ARG A 213 -13.08 -20.29 -4.84
CA ARG A 213 -13.08 -19.92 -3.42
C ARG A 213 -11.64 -19.73 -2.92
N PRO A 214 -11.42 -18.84 -1.91
CA PRO A 214 -10.15 -18.74 -1.22
C PRO A 214 -9.77 -20.06 -0.53
N GLN A 215 -8.48 -20.33 -0.44
CA GLN A 215 -7.95 -21.51 0.23
C GLN A 215 -7.18 -21.12 1.49
N ALA A 216 -7.35 -21.89 2.57
CA ALA A 216 -6.59 -21.68 3.78
C ALA A 216 -5.09 -21.86 3.52
N VAL A 217 -4.31 -20.89 3.97
CA VAL A 217 -2.84 -20.92 3.90
C VAL A 217 -2.32 -21.43 5.25
N GLN A 218 -1.65 -22.57 5.23
CA GLN A 218 -1.10 -23.19 6.44
C GLN A 218 0.27 -22.60 6.80
N GLN A 219 1.09 -22.29 5.80
CA GLN A 219 2.43 -21.71 5.99
C GLN A 219 2.70 -20.67 4.89
N PRO A 220 3.46 -19.59 5.21
CA PRO A 220 3.86 -18.63 4.20
C PRO A 220 4.68 -19.27 3.09
N SER A 221 4.53 -18.82 1.85
CA SER A 221 5.32 -19.29 0.71
C SER A 221 6.83 -19.04 0.93
N GLU A 222 7.65 -19.86 0.30
CA GLU A 222 9.11 -19.69 0.33
C GLU A 222 9.53 -18.32 -0.23
N GLY A 223 8.87 -17.87 -1.30
CA GLY A 223 9.11 -16.56 -1.91
C GLY A 223 8.83 -15.43 -0.94
N TYR A 224 7.71 -15.47 -0.21
CA TYR A 224 7.39 -14.48 0.83
C TYR A 224 8.43 -14.49 1.97
N THR A 225 8.83 -15.67 2.41
CA THR A 225 9.83 -15.83 3.48
C THR A 225 11.18 -15.27 3.05
N ALA A 226 11.64 -15.58 1.83
CA ALA A 226 12.89 -15.05 1.27
C ALA A 226 12.86 -13.53 1.16
N ARG A 227 11.78 -12.96 0.62
CA ARG A 227 11.58 -11.50 0.50
C ARG A 227 11.52 -10.80 1.87
N SER A 228 10.88 -11.43 2.86
CA SER A 228 10.81 -10.90 4.22
C SER A 228 12.20 -10.86 4.87
N ARG A 229 13.02 -11.88 4.65
CA ARG A 229 14.42 -11.95 5.10
C ARG A 229 15.29 -10.90 4.41
N GLN A 230 15.15 -10.74 3.09
CA GLN A 230 15.83 -9.68 2.36
C GLN A 230 15.51 -8.29 2.92
N ARG A 231 14.22 -7.97 3.11
CA ARG A 231 13.79 -6.69 3.69
C ARG A 231 14.32 -6.48 5.12
N TYR A 232 14.43 -7.55 5.89
CA TYR A 232 15.06 -7.47 7.22
C TYR A 232 16.54 -7.07 7.09
N CYS A 233 17.30 -7.71 6.24
CA CYS A 233 18.71 -7.39 6.01
C CYS A 233 18.89 -5.96 5.51
N GLU A 234 18.07 -5.50 4.57
CA GLU A 234 18.09 -4.13 4.06
C GLU A 234 17.83 -3.09 5.17
N ARG A 235 16.92 -3.40 6.11
CA ARG A 235 16.68 -2.53 7.28
C ARG A 235 17.88 -2.49 8.22
N GLN A 236 18.54 -3.63 8.45
CA GLN A 236 19.75 -3.67 9.27
C GLN A 236 20.87 -2.85 8.63
N ILE A 237 21.12 -3.01 7.34
CA ILE A 237 22.14 -2.22 6.61
C ILE A 237 21.87 -0.73 6.74
N ARG A 238 20.60 -0.30 6.60
CA ARG A 238 20.24 1.12 6.76
C ARG A 238 20.40 1.64 8.20
N ARG A 239 20.30 0.77 9.20
CA ARG A 239 20.46 1.12 10.61
C ARG A 239 21.92 1.38 10.98
N TYR A 240 22.87 0.74 10.28
CA TYR A 240 24.31 0.82 10.56
C TYR A 240 25.07 1.74 9.58
N LYS A 241 24.39 2.37 8.63
CA LYS A 241 24.92 3.44 7.77
C LYS A 241 24.62 4.82 8.37
#